data_d65a3efaff30575d9b0c31ad330c6f02
#
_entry.id   d65a3efaff30575d9b0c31ad330c6f02
#
_cell.length_a   1.000
_cell.length_b   1.000
_cell.length_c   1.000
_cell.angle_alpha   90.00
_cell.angle_beta   90.00
_cell.angle_gamma   90.00
#
_symmetry.space_group_name_H-M   'P 1'
#
loop_
_entity.id
_entity.type
_entity.pdbx_description
1 polymer ?
#
loop_
_entity_poly.entity_id
_entity_poly.type
_entity_poly.pdbx_seq_one_letter_code
_entity_poly.pdbx_strand_id
1 'polypeptide(L)'
;NPTELLESKRFTGMLESMKNVYDYIIIDCPPLGLVIDAAIIGHQSDGAIIVVEAGKTKYRLVQNVKDQLENSGVSVLGVVLNKVERKNQKGYYNKYYGSQKYEGYYGHNEETKNA
;
A
#
# COMPACT_ATOMS: atom_id res chain seq x y z
N ASN A 1 -14.43 -20.13 12.40
CA ASN A 1 -13.17 -19.54 12.83
C ASN A 1 -12.46 -18.95 11.61
N PRO A 2 -12.19 -17.62 11.55
CA PRO A 2 -11.52 -16.98 10.40
C PRO A 2 -10.18 -17.63 10.08
N THR A 3 -9.37 -17.95 11.07
CA THR A 3 -8.05 -18.57 10.92
C THR A 3 -8.13 -19.92 10.21
N GLU A 4 -9.07 -20.79 10.58
CA GLU A 4 -9.28 -22.09 9.92
C GLU A 4 -9.67 -21.94 8.44
N LEU A 5 -10.44 -20.89 8.13
CA LEU A 5 -10.81 -20.61 6.74
C LEU A 5 -9.59 -20.18 5.91
N LEU A 6 -8.73 -19.31 6.46
CA LEU A 6 -7.53 -18.83 5.81
C LEU A 6 -6.48 -19.93 5.57
N GLU A 7 -6.38 -20.88 6.49
CA GLU A 7 -5.54 -22.07 6.36
C GLU A 7 -6.15 -23.16 5.46
N SER A 8 -7.40 -22.98 5.04
CA SER A 8 -8.09 -24.01 4.28
C SER A 8 -7.54 -24.15 2.86
N LYS A 9 -7.55 -25.39 2.37
CA LYS A 9 -7.22 -25.71 0.95
C LYS A 9 -8.14 -24.97 -0.04
N ARG A 10 -9.36 -24.58 0.38
CA ARG A 10 -10.29 -23.82 -0.46
C ARG A 10 -9.81 -22.38 -0.66
N PHE A 11 -9.32 -21.73 0.38
CA PHE A 11 -8.78 -20.37 0.27
C PHE A 11 -7.54 -20.35 -0.61
N THR A 12 -6.60 -21.28 -0.40
CA THR A 12 -5.41 -21.42 -1.24
C THR A 12 -5.78 -21.70 -2.69
N GLY A 13 -6.69 -22.64 -2.95
CA GLY A 13 -7.16 -22.95 -4.29
C GLY A 13 -7.85 -21.78 -4.99
N MET A 14 -8.60 -20.97 -4.24
CA MET A 14 -9.19 -19.74 -4.76
C MET A 14 -8.11 -18.74 -5.18
N LEU A 15 -7.10 -18.48 -4.35
CA LEU A 15 -6.00 -17.58 -4.69
C LEU A 15 -5.23 -18.04 -5.92
N GLU A 16 -4.92 -19.33 -6.02
CA GLU A 16 -4.25 -19.89 -7.19
C GLU A 16 -5.09 -19.72 -8.46
N SER A 17 -6.39 -19.90 -8.38
CA SER A 17 -7.29 -19.67 -9.53
C SER A 17 -7.30 -18.19 -9.93
N MET A 18 -7.29 -17.27 -8.96
CA MET A 18 -7.27 -15.83 -9.20
C MET A 18 -5.97 -15.36 -9.86
N LYS A 19 -4.82 -15.97 -9.54
CA LYS A 19 -3.52 -15.66 -10.16
C LYS A 19 -3.51 -15.89 -11.67
N ASN A 20 -4.34 -16.78 -12.17
CA ASN A 20 -4.45 -17.04 -13.62
C ASN A 20 -5.32 -16.01 -14.35
N VAL A 21 -6.07 -15.18 -13.63
CA VAL A 21 -7.07 -14.25 -14.19
C VAL A 21 -6.68 -12.80 -13.97
N TYR A 22 -6.02 -12.47 -12.86
CA TYR A 22 -5.72 -11.12 -12.44
C TYR A 22 -4.22 -10.87 -12.37
N ASP A 23 -3.80 -9.68 -12.81
CA ASP A 23 -2.42 -9.21 -12.69
C ASP A 23 -2.06 -8.85 -11.24
N TYR A 24 -3.05 -8.36 -10.48
CA TYR A 24 -2.92 -7.99 -9.07
C TYR A 24 -4.07 -8.55 -8.26
N ILE A 25 -3.74 -9.07 -7.07
CA ILE A 25 -4.71 -9.50 -6.06
C ILE A 25 -4.39 -8.73 -4.78
N ILE A 26 -5.33 -7.93 -4.31
CA ILE A 26 -5.19 -7.16 -3.07
C ILE A 26 -6.12 -7.76 -2.03
N ILE A 27 -5.55 -8.17 -0.89
CA ILE A 27 -6.30 -8.75 0.22
C ILE A 27 -6.33 -7.72 1.34
N ASP A 28 -7.53 -7.22 1.66
CA ASP A 28 -7.73 -6.31 2.78
C ASP A 28 -7.83 -7.12 4.08
N CYS A 29 -7.01 -6.76 5.07
CA CYS A 29 -6.93 -7.42 6.35
C CYS A 29 -7.43 -6.50 7.48
N PRO A 30 -8.05 -7.07 8.53
CA PRO A 30 -8.49 -6.28 9.69
C PRO A 30 -7.33 -5.56 10.39
N PRO A 31 -7.62 -4.48 11.16
CA PRO A 31 -6.60 -3.75 11.89
C PRO A 31 -5.82 -4.64 12.86
N LEU A 32 -4.60 -4.25 13.09
CA LEU A 32 -3.45 -4.87 13.76
C LEU A 32 -3.61 -5.64 15.09
N GLY A 33 -4.83 -5.93 15.53
CA GLY A 33 -5.07 -6.83 16.68
C GLY A 33 -4.93 -8.31 16.36
N LEU A 34 -4.88 -8.67 15.07
CA LEU A 34 -4.88 -10.06 14.58
C LEU A 34 -3.70 -10.31 13.62
N VAL A 35 -2.48 -10.08 14.10
CA VAL A 35 -1.25 -10.33 13.33
C VAL A 35 -1.17 -11.77 12.84
N ILE A 36 -1.77 -12.70 13.53
CA ILE A 36 -1.80 -14.13 13.16
C ILE A 36 -2.48 -14.32 11.79
N ASP A 37 -3.66 -13.73 11.58
CA ASP A 37 -4.39 -13.85 10.32
C ASP A 37 -3.63 -13.17 9.17
N ALA A 38 -3.04 -11.99 9.44
CA ALA A 38 -2.20 -11.28 8.48
C ALA A 38 -0.94 -12.07 8.10
N ALA A 39 -0.34 -12.80 9.03
CA ALA A 39 0.81 -13.65 8.76
C ALA A 39 0.43 -14.85 7.88
N ILE A 40 -0.72 -15.49 8.14
CA ILE A 40 -1.22 -16.62 7.34
C ILE A 40 -1.50 -16.19 5.90
N ILE A 41 -2.14 -15.04 5.71
CA ILE A 41 -2.40 -14.46 4.40
C ILE A 41 -1.09 -14.06 3.73
N GLY A 42 -0.17 -13.45 4.48
CA GLY A 42 1.13 -13.01 4.01
C GLY A 42 1.98 -14.14 3.42
N HIS A 43 1.92 -15.32 4.02
CA HIS A 43 2.59 -16.51 3.49
C HIS A 43 2.07 -16.98 2.12
N GLN A 44 0.84 -16.62 1.78
CA GLN A 44 0.21 -16.96 0.49
C GLN A 44 0.29 -15.81 -0.50
N SER A 45 0.95 -14.71 -0.13
CA SER A 45 1.09 -13.48 -0.90
C SER A 45 2.57 -13.21 -1.23
N ASP A 46 2.81 -12.38 -2.23
CA ASP A 46 4.18 -11.95 -2.59
C ASP A 46 4.77 -10.96 -1.58
N GLY A 47 3.92 -10.32 -0.79
CA GLY A 47 4.33 -9.41 0.29
C GLY A 47 3.17 -8.68 0.94
N ALA A 48 3.46 -7.93 1.97
CA ALA A 48 2.52 -7.14 2.74
C ALA A 48 2.84 -5.65 2.70
N ILE A 49 1.80 -4.82 2.69
CA ILE A 49 1.89 -3.37 2.85
C ILE A 49 1.22 -3.00 4.17
N ILE A 50 1.92 -2.24 5.02
CA ILE A 50 1.37 -1.74 6.27
C ILE A 50 0.73 -0.39 6.02
N VAL A 51 -0.58 -0.24 6.27
CA VAL A 51 -1.29 1.03 6.15
C VAL A 51 -1.42 1.68 7.53
N VAL A 52 -0.95 2.92 7.65
CA VAL A 52 -0.97 3.67 8.91
C VAL A 52 -1.71 5.00 8.76
N GLU A 53 -2.39 5.42 9.81
CA GLU A 53 -3.10 6.71 9.85
C GLU A 53 -2.16 7.81 10.35
N ALA A 54 -2.00 8.87 9.55
CA ALA A 54 -1.16 10.02 9.88
C ALA A 54 -1.62 10.69 11.18
N GLY A 55 -0.68 11.01 12.05
CA GLY A 55 -0.95 11.69 13.33
C GLY A 55 -1.62 10.81 14.40
N LYS A 56 -2.01 9.60 14.10
CA LYS A 56 -2.72 8.71 15.03
C LYS A 56 -1.96 7.43 15.35
N THR A 57 -1.38 6.79 14.34
CA THR A 57 -0.66 5.53 14.54
C THR A 57 0.73 5.79 15.13
N LYS A 58 1.01 5.18 16.29
CA LYS A 58 2.31 5.33 16.96
C LYS A 58 3.40 4.55 16.21
N TYR A 59 4.57 5.16 16.02
CA TYR A 59 5.72 4.57 15.36
C TYR A 59 6.12 3.18 15.92
N ARG A 60 6.16 3.04 17.25
CA ARG A 60 6.48 1.76 17.91
C ARG A 60 5.51 0.63 17.53
N LEU A 61 4.23 0.97 17.33
CA LEU A 61 3.25 -0.04 16.90
C LEU A 61 3.57 -0.52 15.49
N VAL A 62 3.91 0.40 14.60
CA VAL A 62 4.29 0.06 13.21
C VAL A 62 5.54 -0.82 13.18
N GLN A 63 6.57 -0.48 13.98
CA GLN A 63 7.75 -1.31 14.10
C GLN A 63 7.43 -2.72 14.60
N ASN A 64 6.69 -2.84 15.70
CA ASN A 64 6.33 -4.13 16.26
C ASN A 64 5.59 -5.02 15.25
N VAL A 65 4.67 -4.43 14.48
CA VAL A 65 3.94 -5.16 13.43
C VAL A 65 4.86 -5.59 12.31
N LYS A 66 5.72 -4.69 11.84
CA LYS A 66 6.73 -5.02 10.84
C LYS A 66 7.59 -6.20 11.31
N ASP A 67 8.15 -6.12 12.52
CA ASP A 67 9.01 -7.15 13.08
C ASP A 67 8.28 -8.49 13.22
N GLN A 68 7.00 -8.48 13.63
CA GLN A 68 6.18 -9.69 13.74
C GLN A 68 5.92 -10.33 12.36
N LEU A 69 5.60 -9.54 11.34
CA LEU A 69 5.42 -10.04 9.99
C LEU A 69 6.71 -10.63 9.43
N GLU A 70 7.82 -9.93 9.55
CA GLU A 70 9.14 -10.40 9.08
C GLU A 70 9.60 -11.65 9.83
N ASN A 71 9.42 -11.70 11.15
CA ASN A 71 9.72 -12.90 11.96
C ASN A 71 8.83 -14.09 11.59
N SER A 72 7.64 -13.83 11.08
CA SER A 72 6.75 -14.86 10.52
C SER A 72 7.10 -15.24 9.07
N GLY A 73 8.17 -14.67 8.48
CA GLY A 73 8.59 -14.96 7.13
C GLY A 73 7.82 -14.22 6.04
N VAL A 74 7.06 -13.18 6.38
CA VAL A 74 6.31 -12.34 5.43
C VAL A 74 7.19 -11.20 4.98
N SER A 75 7.33 -11.00 3.66
CA SER A 75 8.04 -9.85 3.10
C SER A 75 7.23 -8.58 3.26
N VAL A 76 7.73 -7.59 3.98
CA VAL A 76 7.11 -6.27 4.10
C VAL A 76 7.61 -5.36 2.98
N LEU A 77 6.74 -5.05 2.00
CA LEU A 77 7.07 -4.23 0.83
C LEU A 77 7.20 -2.74 1.17
N GLY A 78 6.49 -2.29 2.20
CA GLY A 78 6.54 -0.90 2.63
C GLY A 78 5.38 -0.49 3.53
N VAL A 79 5.34 0.81 3.82
CA VAL A 79 4.33 1.45 4.66
C VAL A 79 3.63 2.55 3.86
N VAL A 80 2.31 2.57 3.88
CA VAL A 80 1.49 3.64 3.31
C VAL A 80 0.96 4.53 4.42
N LEU A 81 1.27 5.83 4.33
CA LEU A 81 0.74 6.83 5.23
C LEU A 81 -0.60 7.37 4.70
N ASN A 82 -1.69 7.01 5.36
CA ASN A 82 -3.04 7.41 4.99
C ASN A 82 -3.52 8.62 5.80
N LYS A 83 -4.57 9.30 5.33
CA LYS A 83 -5.21 10.46 5.97
C LYS A 83 -4.25 11.64 6.25
N VAL A 84 -3.31 11.87 5.35
CA VAL A 84 -2.40 13.02 5.46
C VAL A 84 -3.16 14.32 5.13
N GLU A 85 -3.18 15.29 6.07
CA GLU A 85 -3.81 16.57 5.84
C GLU A 85 -3.04 17.40 4.81
N ARG A 86 -3.76 17.95 3.82
CA ARG A 86 -3.17 18.74 2.72
C ARG A 86 -2.43 20.00 3.17
N LYS A 87 -2.74 20.54 4.35
CA LYS A 87 -2.07 21.73 4.90
C LYS A 87 -0.57 21.55 5.10
N ASN A 88 -0.11 20.32 5.30
CA ASN A 88 1.30 19.99 5.49
C ASN A 88 2.02 19.56 4.19
N GLN A 89 1.31 19.44 3.06
CA GLN A 89 1.90 18.94 1.81
C GLN A 89 2.84 19.94 1.12
N LYS A 90 2.69 21.27 1.34
CA LYS A 90 3.55 22.26 0.66
C LYS A 90 5.04 22.14 1.03
N GLY A 91 5.38 21.59 2.18
CA GLY A 91 6.77 21.39 2.60
C GLY A 91 7.40 20.08 2.12
N TYR A 92 6.62 19.01 2.00
CA TYR A 92 7.13 17.68 1.68
C TYR A 92 7.33 17.45 0.18
N TYR A 93 6.39 17.90 -0.66
CA TYR A 93 6.47 17.75 -2.11
C TYR A 93 7.62 18.57 -2.72
N ASN A 94 7.88 19.79 -2.22
CA ASN A 94 9.00 20.60 -2.70
C ASN A 94 10.37 20.03 -2.36
N LYS A 95 10.49 19.20 -1.33
CA LYS A 95 11.78 18.64 -0.88
C LYS A 95 12.18 17.36 -1.63
N TYR A 96 11.22 16.60 -2.14
CA TYR A 96 11.48 15.32 -2.80
C TYR A 96 11.23 15.31 -4.31
N TYR A 97 10.39 16.22 -4.83
CA TYR A 97 10.04 16.29 -6.24
C TYR A 97 10.39 17.62 -6.92
N GLY A 98 11.08 18.53 -6.22
CA GLY A 98 11.41 19.87 -6.68
C GLY A 98 12.55 19.97 -7.70
N SER A 99 13.03 18.89 -8.32
CA SER A 99 14.14 18.94 -9.27
C SER A 99 13.90 18.23 -10.60
N GLN A 100 12.67 17.95 -10.97
CA GLN A 100 12.38 17.62 -12.37
C GLN A 100 11.38 18.62 -12.95
N LYS A 101 11.92 19.64 -13.61
CA LYS A 101 11.24 20.51 -14.56
C LYS A 101 10.59 19.64 -15.63
N TYR A 102 9.27 19.53 -15.61
CA TYR A 102 8.51 19.23 -16.81
C TYR A 102 8.26 20.54 -17.54
N GLU A 103 9.27 20.99 -18.32
CA GLU A 103 9.05 21.89 -19.45
C GLU A 103 8.65 21.05 -20.65
N GLY A 104 7.49 21.38 -21.18
CA GLY A 104 7.13 20.99 -22.53
C GLY A 104 6.01 19.98 -22.63
N TYR A 105 4.80 20.46 -22.78
CA TYR A 105 3.82 20.06 -23.79
C TYR A 105 2.48 20.76 -23.54
N TYR A 106 2.41 22.04 -23.86
CA TYR A 106 1.21 22.67 -24.41
C TYR A 106 1.67 23.79 -25.34
N GLY A 107 1.79 23.40 -26.61
CA GLY A 107 2.09 24.33 -27.69
C GLY A 107 0.89 25.23 -27.98
N HIS A 108 1.25 26.43 -28.31
CA HIS A 108 0.48 27.52 -28.85
C HIS A 108 -0.61 27.11 -29.84
N ASN A 109 -1.79 27.67 -29.64
CA ASN A 109 -2.64 28.14 -30.73
C ASN A 109 -3.15 29.55 -30.36
N GLU A 110 -2.36 30.54 -30.71
CA GLU A 110 -2.87 31.88 -30.90
C GLU A 110 -3.27 32.04 -32.38
N GLU A 111 -4.55 32.05 -32.63
CA GLU A 111 -5.10 32.59 -33.87
C GLU A 111 -5.19 34.09 -33.75
N THR A 112 -4.33 34.74 -34.52
CA THR A 112 -4.43 36.13 -34.89
C THR A 112 -5.77 36.41 -35.60
N LYS A 113 -6.57 37.28 -35.02
CA LYS A 113 -7.56 38.07 -35.77
C LYS A 113 -7.10 39.51 -35.83
N ASN A 114 -6.62 39.87 -36.95
CA ASN A 114 -6.54 41.25 -37.37
C ASN A 114 -7.58 41.54 -38.46
N ALA A 115 -8.16 42.65 -38.29
CA ALA A 115 -8.93 43.58 -39.12
C ALA A 115 -10.42 43.42 -39.18
#